data_1cc9b63aaeefaf84a272882cbc04c748
#
_entry.id   1cc9b63aaeefaf84a272882cbc04c748
#
_cell.length_a   1.000
_cell.length_b   1.000
_cell.length_c   1.000
_cell.angle_alpha   90.00
_cell.angle_beta   90.00
_cell.angle_gamma   90.00
#
_symmetry.space_group_name_H-M   'P 1'
#
loop_
_entity.id
_entity.type
_entity.pdbx_description
1 polymer ?
#
loop_
_entity_poly.entity_id
_entity_poly.type
_entity_poly.pdbx_seq_one_letter_code
_entity_poly.pdbx_strand_id
1 'polypeptide(L)'
;QIGDVIDVMPTIVRLADAKYPIYYNGDSITPVAGISLVPTFNSNKPLLRKAIYWEHEMNRAVRMGKWKLVSTGELMDGSYGHWKYYQNGPWELYNMENDRSELRDLSGQYPDLVRKISSMWYNWAYSHNVYPTPWKEVKPSIRSYYTTHDIKSAYNPKQH
;
A
#
# COMPACT_ATOMS: atom_id res chain seq x y z
N GLN A 1 -17.45 -3.92 -7.00
CA GLN A 1 -16.88 -2.80 -6.26
C GLN A 1 -15.60 -3.24 -5.55
N ILE A 2 -14.67 -2.32 -5.44
CA ILE A 2 -13.43 -2.54 -4.68
C ILE A 2 -13.58 -1.80 -3.36
N GLY A 3 -13.59 -2.55 -2.26
CA GLY A 3 -13.60 -2.04 -0.90
C GLY A 3 -12.27 -2.30 -0.19
N ASP A 4 -12.10 -1.65 0.95
CA ASP A 4 -10.99 -1.84 1.86
C ASP A 4 -11.52 -1.99 3.29
N VAL A 5 -10.78 -2.64 4.16
CA VAL A 5 -11.19 -2.79 5.58
C VAL A 5 -11.35 -1.44 6.28
N ILE A 6 -10.56 -0.43 5.89
CA ILE A 6 -10.69 0.93 6.42
C ILE A 6 -12.01 1.61 6.07
N ASP A 7 -12.78 1.07 5.12
CA ASP A 7 -14.09 1.60 4.71
C ASP A 7 -15.20 1.23 5.69
N VAL A 8 -14.97 0.25 6.55
CA VAL A 8 -15.98 -0.22 7.52
C VAL A 8 -16.37 0.89 8.49
N MET A 9 -15.38 1.56 9.10
CA MET A 9 -15.65 2.60 10.09
C MET A 9 -16.45 3.78 9.49
N PRO A 10 -16.05 4.43 8.38
CA PRO A 10 -16.84 5.51 7.81
C PRO A 10 -18.23 5.06 7.32
N THR A 11 -18.39 3.78 6.99
CA THR A 11 -19.68 3.22 6.63
C THR A 11 -20.60 3.15 7.85
N ILE A 12 -20.11 2.62 8.98
CA ILE A 12 -20.88 2.56 10.23
C ILE A 12 -21.23 3.96 10.72
N VAL A 13 -20.27 4.87 10.76
CA VAL A 13 -20.50 6.27 11.17
C VAL A 13 -21.61 6.90 10.33
N ARG A 14 -21.60 6.70 9.01
CA ARG A 14 -22.64 7.23 8.12
C ARG A 14 -24.00 6.56 8.34
N LEU A 15 -24.03 5.26 8.56
CA LEU A 15 -25.30 4.54 8.81
C LEU A 15 -25.93 4.94 10.14
N ALA A 16 -25.11 5.24 11.14
CA ALA A 16 -25.56 5.69 12.45
C ALA A 16 -25.92 7.18 12.51
N ASP A 17 -25.78 7.92 11.39
CA ASP A 17 -25.89 9.39 11.35
C ASP A 17 -25.02 10.07 12.43
N ALA A 18 -23.86 9.47 12.72
CA ALA A 18 -22.94 9.92 13.73
C ALA A 18 -21.83 10.81 13.15
N LYS A 19 -21.16 11.55 14.02
CA LYS A 19 -19.95 12.29 13.68
C LYS A 19 -18.75 11.59 14.31
N TYR A 20 -17.74 11.30 13.50
CA TYR A 20 -16.48 10.82 14.03
C TYR A 20 -15.79 11.94 14.79
N PRO A 21 -15.37 11.73 16.04
CA PRO A 21 -14.76 12.78 16.83
C PRO A 21 -13.36 13.12 16.33
N ILE A 22 -12.97 14.39 16.49
CA ILE A 22 -11.61 14.86 16.17
C ILE A 22 -10.74 14.98 17.42
N TYR A 23 -11.37 14.93 18.61
CA TYR A 23 -10.71 14.95 19.92
C TYR A 23 -11.34 13.90 20.83
N TYR A 24 -10.52 13.29 21.67
CA TYR A 24 -10.94 12.39 22.74
C TYR A 24 -10.05 12.62 23.97
N ASN A 25 -10.67 12.89 25.13
CA ASN A 25 -9.98 13.22 26.38
C ASN A 25 -8.92 14.33 26.27
N GLY A 26 -9.15 15.32 25.40
CA GLY A 26 -8.24 16.45 25.19
C GLY A 26 -7.19 16.21 24.12
N ASP A 27 -7.01 14.98 23.65
CA ASP A 27 -6.05 14.63 22.59
C ASP A 27 -6.70 14.63 21.22
N SER A 28 -5.95 15.08 20.22
CA SER A 28 -6.33 14.96 18.81
C SER A 28 -6.25 13.50 18.38
N ILE A 29 -7.28 13.01 17.72
CA ILE A 29 -7.31 11.64 17.19
C ILE A 29 -7.13 11.61 15.68
N THR A 30 -6.57 10.50 15.19
CA THR A 30 -6.39 10.28 13.76
C THR A 30 -7.75 10.33 13.04
N PRO A 31 -7.89 11.13 11.98
CA PRO A 31 -9.12 11.15 11.18
C PRO A 31 -9.47 9.78 10.62
N VAL A 32 -10.76 9.53 10.41
CA VAL A 32 -11.21 8.31 9.73
C VAL A 32 -10.61 8.27 8.33
N ALA A 33 -9.84 7.22 8.06
CA ALA A 33 -9.44 6.87 6.71
C ALA A 33 -10.55 6.05 6.02
N GLY A 34 -10.44 5.89 4.71
CA GLY A 34 -11.40 5.12 3.94
C GLY A 34 -12.58 5.92 3.42
N ILE A 35 -13.49 5.23 2.75
CA ILE A 35 -14.67 5.80 2.07
C ILE A 35 -15.89 5.00 2.45
N SER A 36 -16.97 5.68 2.87
CA SER A 36 -18.22 4.99 3.18
C SER A 36 -18.77 4.20 1.99
N LEU A 37 -19.09 2.92 2.22
CA LEU A 37 -19.67 2.02 1.23
C LEU A 37 -21.18 2.23 1.03
N VAL A 38 -21.84 3.04 1.86
CA VAL A 38 -23.29 3.29 1.78
C VAL A 38 -23.77 3.64 0.35
N PRO A 39 -23.06 4.47 -0.45
CA PRO A 39 -23.48 4.77 -1.82
C PRO A 39 -23.53 3.56 -2.76
N THR A 40 -22.88 2.46 -2.39
CA THR A 40 -22.83 1.25 -3.22
C THR A 40 -23.92 0.24 -2.86
N PHE A 41 -24.67 0.43 -1.78
CA PHE A 41 -25.68 -0.53 -1.33
C PHE A 41 -26.85 -0.65 -2.33
N ASN A 42 -27.21 0.46 -2.96
CA ASN A 42 -28.31 0.52 -3.91
C ASN A 42 -27.85 0.96 -5.30
N SER A 43 -26.56 0.89 -5.60
CA SER A 43 -26.00 1.41 -6.84
C SER A 43 -24.69 0.72 -7.20
N ASN A 44 -24.49 0.44 -8.48
CA ASN A 44 -23.21 -0.02 -9.02
C ASN A 44 -22.23 1.12 -9.35
N LYS A 45 -22.52 2.35 -8.91
CA LYS A 45 -21.59 3.47 -9.14
C LYS A 45 -20.26 3.21 -8.43
N PRO A 46 -19.14 3.34 -9.12
CA PRO A 46 -17.84 3.11 -8.51
C PRO A 46 -17.56 4.15 -7.43
N LEU A 47 -16.94 3.72 -6.34
CA LEU A 47 -16.38 4.63 -5.36
C LEU A 47 -15.21 5.40 -5.98
N LEU A 48 -15.19 6.71 -5.77
CA LEU A 48 -14.11 7.57 -6.23
C LEU A 48 -12.89 7.37 -5.33
N ARG A 49 -12.07 6.41 -5.68
CA ARG A 49 -10.85 6.05 -4.97
C ARG A 49 -9.66 6.15 -5.92
N LYS A 50 -8.64 6.91 -5.51
CA LYS A 50 -7.43 7.08 -6.31
C LYS A 50 -6.61 5.80 -6.36
N ALA A 51 -6.38 5.19 -5.19
CA ALA A 51 -5.67 3.92 -5.06
C ALA A 51 -5.98 3.28 -3.70
N ILE A 52 -5.66 1.99 -3.57
CA ILE A 52 -5.60 1.24 -2.32
C ILE A 52 -4.16 0.76 -2.16
N TYR A 53 -3.65 0.79 -0.93
CA TYR A 53 -2.28 0.46 -0.60
C TYR A 53 -2.24 -0.64 0.45
N TRP A 54 -1.27 -1.53 0.34
CA TRP A 54 -1.01 -2.58 1.32
C TRP A 54 0.47 -2.64 1.63
N GLU A 55 0.74 -2.94 2.88
CA GLU A 55 2.03 -3.39 3.38
C GLU A 55 1.80 -4.45 4.44
N HIS A 56 2.51 -5.57 4.34
CA HIS A 56 2.55 -6.62 5.35
C HIS A 56 3.87 -7.35 5.25
N GLU A 57 4.68 -7.27 6.32
CA GLU A 57 5.97 -7.96 6.38
C GLU A 57 6.85 -7.70 5.15
N MET A 58 6.90 -6.42 4.74
CA MET A 58 7.62 -5.92 3.57
C MET A 58 7.01 -6.29 2.21
N ASN A 59 5.96 -7.10 2.18
CA ASN A 59 5.18 -7.30 0.97
C ASN A 59 4.33 -6.06 0.71
N ARG A 60 4.41 -5.55 -0.50
CA ARG A 60 3.82 -4.26 -0.87
C ARG A 60 2.86 -4.43 -2.02
N ALA A 61 1.77 -3.68 -1.99
CA ALA A 61 0.89 -3.62 -3.14
C ALA A 61 0.21 -2.26 -3.27
N VAL A 62 -0.11 -1.91 -4.51
CA VAL A 62 -0.97 -0.78 -4.87
C VAL A 62 -1.98 -1.22 -5.89
N ARG A 63 -3.24 -0.87 -5.67
CA ARG A 63 -4.28 -1.00 -6.69
C ARG A 63 -4.76 0.36 -7.14
N MET A 64 -4.62 0.67 -8.41
CA MET A 64 -5.07 1.89 -9.06
C MET A 64 -5.96 1.53 -10.26
N GLY A 65 -7.27 1.60 -10.07
CA GLY A 65 -8.23 1.18 -11.09
C GLY A 65 -8.03 -0.29 -11.48
N LYS A 66 -7.79 -0.55 -12.76
CA LYS A 66 -7.51 -1.90 -13.26
C LYS A 66 -6.09 -2.40 -12.99
N TRP A 67 -5.17 -1.53 -12.64
CA TRP A 67 -3.79 -1.90 -12.41
C TRP A 67 -3.54 -2.30 -10.97
N LYS A 68 -2.82 -3.38 -10.77
CA LYS A 68 -2.27 -3.79 -9.47
C LYS A 68 -0.77 -3.95 -9.61
N LEU A 69 -0.04 -3.27 -8.74
CA LEU A 69 1.41 -3.37 -8.63
C LEU A 69 1.72 -4.09 -7.31
N VAL A 70 2.54 -5.12 -7.36
CA VAL A 70 2.93 -5.89 -6.19
C VAL A 70 4.44 -6.05 -6.13
N SER A 71 4.97 -6.23 -4.93
CA SER A 71 6.37 -6.56 -4.72
C SER A 71 6.50 -7.40 -3.48
N THR A 72 7.16 -8.54 -3.58
CA THR A 72 7.47 -9.36 -2.41
C THR A 72 8.65 -8.75 -1.66
N GLY A 73 8.51 -8.65 -0.34
CA GLY A 73 9.62 -8.32 0.56
C GLY A 73 10.43 -9.54 0.98
N GLU A 74 9.95 -10.74 0.66
CA GLU A 74 10.48 -12.00 1.15
C GLU A 74 10.69 -12.97 -0.01
N LEU A 75 11.91 -13.48 -0.17
CA LEU A 75 12.21 -14.56 -1.08
C LEU A 75 12.76 -15.76 -0.27
N MET A 76 12.18 -16.94 -0.49
CA MET A 76 12.79 -18.17 -0.04
C MET A 76 14.07 -18.41 -0.85
N ASP A 77 15.22 -18.54 -0.18
CA ASP A 77 16.48 -18.87 -0.85
C ASP A 77 16.62 -20.38 -1.19
N GLY A 78 15.55 -21.13 -0.99
CA GLY A 78 15.51 -22.57 -1.24
C GLY A 78 16.14 -23.43 -0.12
N SER A 79 16.70 -22.83 0.91
CA SER A 79 17.23 -23.56 2.06
C SER A 79 16.23 -23.54 3.22
N TYR A 80 15.98 -24.69 3.84
CA TYR A 80 15.04 -24.83 4.96
C TYR A 80 15.34 -23.82 6.07
N GLY A 81 14.42 -22.89 6.30
CA GLY A 81 14.46 -21.97 7.43
C GLY A 81 15.25 -20.68 7.22
N HIS A 82 15.77 -20.41 6.04
CA HIS A 82 16.41 -19.13 5.73
C HIS A 82 15.52 -18.25 4.87
N TRP A 83 14.94 -17.23 5.49
CA TRP A 83 14.19 -16.18 4.82
C TRP A 83 15.15 -15.03 4.48
N LYS A 84 15.27 -14.69 3.20
CA LYS A 84 15.90 -13.45 2.79
C LYS A 84 14.83 -12.38 2.62
N TYR A 85 14.86 -11.40 3.49
CA TYR A 85 14.01 -10.22 3.37
C TYR A 85 14.62 -9.24 2.38
N TYR A 86 13.91 -8.94 1.32
CA TYR A 86 14.25 -7.90 0.37
C TYR A 86 13.31 -6.70 0.57
N GLN A 87 13.87 -5.58 1.04
CA GLN A 87 13.07 -4.36 1.14
C GLN A 87 12.55 -3.87 -0.21
N ASN A 88 13.26 -4.22 -1.28
CA ASN A 88 13.01 -3.73 -2.62
C ASN A 88 13.00 -4.90 -3.61
N GLY A 89 12.16 -5.90 -3.35
CA GLY A 89 11.84 -6.90 -4.36
C GLY A 89 11.36 -6.22 -5.64
N PRO A 90 11.56 -6.83 -6.80
CA PRO A 90 11.09 -6.26 -8.06
C PRO A 90 9.58 -6.03 -8.00
N TRP A 91 9.15 -4.99 -8.70
CA TRP A 91 7.75 -4.71 -8.87
C TRP A 91 7.20 -5.51 -10.05
N GLU A 92 6.08 -6.17 -9.84
CA GLU A 92 5.30 -6.86 -10.86
C GLU A 92 3.98 -6.12 -11.08
N LEU A 93 3.58 -5.96 -12.33
CA LEU A 93 2.38 -5.20 -12.72
C LEU A 93 1.35 -6.09 -13.38
N TYR A 94 0.10 -6.04 -12.88
CA TYR A 94 -1.00 -6.85 -13.37
C TYR A 94 -2.20 -6.02 -13.79
N ASN A 95 -2.86 -6.46 -14.88
CA ASN A 95 -4.14 -5.90 -15.31
C ASN A 95 -5.30 -6.74 -14.76
N MET A 96 -5.88 -6.29 -13.67
CA MET A 96 -6.91 -7.02 -12.92
C MET A 96 -8.26 -7.17 -13.65
N GLU A 97 -8.48 -6.51 -14.79
CA GLU A 97 -9.64 -6.76 -15.62
C GLU A 97 -9.51 -8.07 -16.39
N ASN A 98 -8.31 -8.38 -16.85
CA ASN A 98 -8.03 -9.52 -17.72
C ASN A 98 -7.27 -10.64 -17.02
N ASP A 99 -6.67 -10.36 -15.87
CA ASP A 99 -5.79 -11.28 -15.14
C ASP A 99 -5.98 -11.10 -13.63
N ARG A 100 -7.03 -11.69 -13.09
CA ARG A 100 -7.33 -11.67 -11.65
C ARG A 100 -6.46 -12.58 -10.83
N SER A 101 -5.80 -13.54 -11.47
CA SER A 101 -4.94 -14.52 -10.84
C SER A 101 -3.46 -14.12 -10.85
N GLU A 102 -3.16 -12.93 -11.42
CA GLU A 102 -1.81 -12.35 -11.40
C GLU A 102 -0.76 -13.29 -12.02
N LEU A 103 -1.08 -13.87 -13.20
CA LEU A 103 -0.24 -14.86 -13.88
C LEU A 103 0.70 -14.24 -14.91
N ARG A 104 0.39 -13.03 -15.40
CA ARG A 104 1.14 -12.36 -16.45
C ARG A 104 1.67 -11.01 -15.98
N ASP A 105 2.93 -11.00 -15.60
CA ASP A 105 3.61 -9.76 -15.28
C ASP A 105 3.80 -8.88 -16.52
N LEU A 106 3.32 -7.64 -16.42
CA LEU A 106 3.39 -6.62 -17.45
C LEU A 106 4.40 -5.50 -17.12
N SER A 107 5.16 -5.64 -16.05
CA SER A 107 6.09 -4.59 -15.57
C SER A 107 7.08 -4.16 -16.63
N GLY A 108 7.64 -5.12 -17.38
CA GLY A 108 8.56 -4.85 -18.48
C GLY A 108 7.93 -4.13 -19.68
N GLN A 109 6.59 -4.25 -19.87
CA GLN A 109 5.87 -3.58 -20.95
C GLN A 109 5.46 -2.14 -20.60
N TYR A 110 5.29 -1.84 -19.31
CA TYR A 110 4.81 -0.53 -18.81
C TYR A 110 5.73 0.07 -17.74
N PRO A 111 7.03 0.27 -18.01
CA PRO A 111 7.97 0.73 -16.98
C PRO A 111 7.63 2.11 -16.39
N ASP A 112 7.06 3.01 -17.19
CA ASP A 112 6.64 4.33 -16.71
C ASP A 112 5.46 4.25 -15.74
N LEU A 113 4.53 3.33 -15.99
CA LEU A 113 3.41 3.08 -15.11
C LEU A 113 3.87 2.44 -13.81
N VAL A 114 4.83 1.51 -13.86
CA VAL A 114 5.46 0.92 -12.67
C VAL A 114 6.10 2.02 -11.82
N ARG A 115 6.92 2.91 -12.41
CA ARG A 115 7.52 4.05 -11.70
C ARG A 115 6.47 4.95 -11.05
N LYS A 116 5.41 5.28 -11.79
CA LYS A 116 4.31 6.11 -11.27
C LYS A 116 3.63 5.48 -10.06
N ILE A 117 3.22 4.20 -10.17
CA ILE A 117 2.45 3.54 -9.11
C ILE A 117 3.34 3.21 -7.90
N SER A 118 4.60 2.80 -8.12
CA SER A 118 5.55 2.58 -7.02
C SER A 118 5.83 3.88 -6.23
N SER A 119 6.01 5.00 -6.92
CA SER A 119 6.15 6.31 -6.27
C SER A 119 4.93 6.66 -5.42
N MET A 120 3.71 6.33 -5.88
CA MET A 120 2.50 6.53 -5.08
C MET A 120 2.53 5.69 -3.79
N TRP A 121 3.02 4.44 -3.85
CA TRP A 121 3.17 3.60 -2.67
C TRP A 121 4.16 4.20 -1.67
N TYR A 122 5.33 4.62 -2.13
CA TYR A 122 6.33 5.23 -1.23
C TYR A 122 5.80 6.51 -0.58
N ASN A 123 5.14 7.38 -1.33
CA ASN A 123 4.54 8.61 -0.77
C ASN A 123 3.49 8.27 0.31
N TRP A 124 2.63 7.29 0.06
CA TRP A 124 1.68 6.81 1.05
C TRP A 124 2.38 6.22 2.28
N ALA A 125 3.36 5.36 2.08
CA ALA A 125 4.08 4.69 3.14
C ALA A 125 4.82 5.67 4.08
N TYR A 126 5.44 6.71 3.52
CA TYR A 126 6.07 7.77 4.32
C TYR A 126 5.04 8.61 5.08
N SER A 127 3.95 9.01 4.43
CA SER A 127 2.94 9.85 5.06
C SER A 127 2.13 9.14 6.16
N HIS A 128 2.14 7.81 6.17
CA HIS A 128 1.43 6.98 7.15
C HIS A 128 2.37 6.27 8.14
N ASN A 129 3.66 6.65 8.20
CA ASN A 129 4.67 6.03 9.06
C ASN A 129 4.83 4.50 8.86
N VAL A 130 4.47 4.02 7.67
CA VAL A 130 4.70 2.63 7.26
C VAL A 130 6.17 2.44 6.90
N TYR A 131 6.81 3.50 6.39
CA TYR A 131 8.20 3.52 5.98
C TYR A 131 8.90 4.83 6.45
N PRO A 132 10.16 4.81 6.89
CA PRO A 132 10.97 3.63 7.16
C PRO A 132 10.34 2.75 8.23
N THR A 133 10.47 1.42 8.07
CA THR A 133 9.86 0.45 8.98
C THR A 133 10.23 0.75 10.42
N PRO A 134 9.27 0.87 11.35
CA PRO A 134 9.53 1.23 12.76
C PRO A 134 10.23 0.14 13.56
N TRP A 135 10.56 -0.97 12.94
CA TRP A 135 11.16 -2.13 13.57
C TRP A 135 12.62 -1.86 13.94
N LYS A 136 12.81 -1.26 15.10
CA LYS A 136 14.13 -0.93 15.65
C LYS A 136 14.99 -2.17 15.96
N GLU A 137 14.44 -3.36 15.92
CA GLU A 137 15.07 -4.62 16.31
C GLU A 137 15.42 -5.56 15.16
N VAL A 138 15.37 -5.10 13.93
CA VAL A 138 15.92 -5.88 12.82
C VAL A 138 17.43 -6.04 13.04
N LYS A 139 17.87 -7.30 13.11
CA LYS A 139 19.29 -7.64 13.37
C LYS A 139 20.24 -6.77 12.53
N PRO A 140 21.42 -6.39 13.02
CA PRO A 140 22.34 -5.48 12.33
C PRO A 140 22.67 -5.86 10.88
N SER A 141 22.70 -7.17 10.57
CA SER A 141 22.89 -7.69 9.21
C SER A 141 21.79 -7.31 8.21
N ILE A 142 20.59 -7.09 8.71
CA ILE A 142 19.45 -6.66 7.89
C ILE A 142 19.47 -5.12 7.79
N ARG A 143 19.87 -4.42 8.85
CA ARG A 143 19.94 -2.96 8.87
C ARG A 143 20.93 -2.39 7.85
N SER A 144 22.06 -3.06 7.58
CA SER A 144 23.06 -2.60 6.61
C SER A 144 22.57 -2.71 5.18
N TYR A 145 21.71 -3.70 4.89
CA TYR A 145 21.10 -3.85 3.57
C TYR A 145 20.08 -2.72 3.28
N TYR A 146 19.38 -2.27 4.32
CA TYR A 146 18.36 -1.23 4.23
C TYR A 146 18.89 0.19 4.01
N THR A 147 20.16 0.45 4.33
CA THR A 147 20.71 1.81 4.32
C THR A 147 21.46 2.16 3.05
N THR A 148 21.79 1.19 2.19
CA THR A 148 22.78 1.43 1.13
C THR A 148 22.26 1.45 -0.30
N HIS A 149 21.09 0.93 -0.60
CA HIS A 149 20.81 0.65 -2.02
C HIS A 149 19.70 1.42 -2.73
N ASP A 150 18.65 2.02 -2.09
CA ASP A 150 17.54 2.46 -2.94
C ASP A 150 16.72 3.70 -2.53
N ILE A 151 17.04 4.35 -1.42
CA ILE A 151 16.20 5.48 -0.98
C ILE A 151 16.45 6.76 -1.79
N LYS A 152 17.64 6.90 -2.39
CA LYS A 152 18.03 8.15 -3.04
C LYS A 152 17.47 8.33 -4.46
N SER A 153 17.06 7.26 -5.14
CA SER A 153 16.60 7.34 -6.53
C SER A 153 15.09 7.47 -6.73
N ALA A 154 14.29 7.05 -5.72
CA ALA A 154 12.83 7.04 -5.83
C ALA A 154 12.12 8.19 -5.09
N TYR A 155 12.79 8.84 -4.14
CA TYR A 155 12.22 9.93 -3.35
C TYR A 155 12.90 11.26 -3.66
N ASN A 156 12.17 12.18 -4.29
CA ASN A 156 12.58 13.58 -4.46
C ASN A 156 11.69 14.47 -3.58
N PRO A 157 12.19 14.93 -2.41
CA PRO A 157 11.39 15.75 -1.49
C PRO A 157 11.09 17.16 -2.00
N LYS A 158 11.60 17.54 -3.19
CA LYS A 158 11.43 18.89 -3.78
C LYS A 158 10.27 18.99 -4.76
N GLN A 159 9.43 17.97 -4.89
CA GLN A 159 8.26 18.00 -5.80
C GLN A 159 6.92 18.09 -5.05
N HIS A 160 6.90 18.63 -3.85
CA HIS A 160 5.68 18.98 -3.13
C HIS A 160 5.77 20.42 -2.62
#